data_97a1dfc8aab961bccce01821d081ca91
#
_entry.id   97a1dfc8aab961bccce01821d081ca91
#
_cell.length_a   1.000
_cell.length_b   1.000
_cell.length_c   1.000
_cell.angle_alpha   90.00
_cell.angle_beta   90.00
_cell.angle_gamma   90.00
#
_symmetry.space_group_name_H-M   'P 1'
#
loop_
_entity.id
_entity.type
_entity.pdbx_description
1 polymer ?
#
loop_
_entity_poly.entity_id
_entity_poly.type
_entity_poly.pdbx_seq_one_letter_code
_entity_poly.pdbx_strand_id
1 'polypeptide(L)'
;HDAETIVYNLDDKLIANAVDTSADCTGERLAWSTENKKAAMYVAEIAKDENSTTISYSYKGGEQNKYTLPFIDDASVVNSIICATIALKLGLSAAEIAEGMKALEPVAMRLEVKEGNHGCTLLNDSYNSDINSLDIALDFMNRRPDHKGRRRTLILSDMFQSGMEPNALYKEVGDLARKRGVVKFIGIGPAIMENGDMIQISEKYFFESVEEFIHSKVFHSLRDEVILLKGARQFGFDQITELLVHKVHETILEVNLNAIVDNLN
;
A
#
# COMPACT_ATOMS: atom_id res chain seq x y z
N HIS A 1 6.97 -22.66 -15.13
CA HIS A 1 7.44 -23.38 -16.33
C HIS A 1 6.36 -23.55 -17.40
N ASP A 2 5.07 -23.38 -17.10
CA ASP A 2 3.96 -23.68 -18.01
C ASP A 2 3.12 -22.44 -18.36
N ALA A 3 3.68 -21.23 -18.25
CA ALA A 3 2.96 -20.01 -18.59
C ALA A 3 2.91 -19.83 -20.11
N GLU A 4 1.70 -19.76 -20.67
CA GLU A 4 1.49 -19.52 -22.10
C GLU A 4 1.79 -18.07 -22.52
N THR A 5 1.75 -17.13 -21.58
CA THR A 5 1.97 -15.71 -21.83
C THR A 5 2.70 -15.08 -20.64
N ILE A 6 3.68 -14.24 -20.93
CA ILE A 6 4.42 -13.44 -19.96
C ILE A 6 4.18 -11.97 -20.26
N VAL A 7 3.67 -11.22 -19.27
CA VAL A 7 3.55 -9.76 -19.33
C VAL A 7 4.64 -9.12 -18.50
N TYR A 8 5.41 -8.20 -19.08
CA TYR A 8 6.54 -7.60 -18.38
C TYR A 8 6.81 -6.15 -18.81
N ASN A 9 7.52 -5.43 -17.95
CA ASN A 9 7.99 -4.08 -18.23
C ASN A 9 9.27 -4.16 -19.09
N LEU A 10 9.20 -3.63 -20.32
CA LEU A 10 10.35 -3.59 -21.24
C LEU A 10 11.38 -2.51 -20.85
N ASP A 11 10.94 -1.48 -20.13
CA ASP A 11 11.80 -0.37 -19.69
C ASP A 11 12.67 -0.77 -18.49
N ASP A 12 12.29 -1.85 -17.77
CA ASP A 12 13.13 -2.46 -16.75
C ASP A 12 14.15 -3.42 -17.39
N LYS A 13 15.40 -2.95 -17.46
CA LYS A 13 16.49 -3.69 -18.10
C LYS A 13 16.79 -5.04 -17.48
N LEU A 14 16.60 -5.19 -16.16
CA LEU A 14 16.82 -6.46 -15.47
C LEU A 14 15.75 -7.47 -15.85
N ILE A 15 14.49 -7.06 -15.83
CA ILE A 15 13.35 -7.90 -16.21
C ILE A 15 13.44 -8.24 -17.71
N ALA A 16 13.66 -7.25 -18.58
CA ALA A 16 13.76 -7.45 -20.00
C ALA A 16 14.87 -8.46 -20.35
N ASN A 17 16.06 -8.28 -19.77
CA ASN A 17 17.17 -9.22 -19.98
C ASN A 17 16.86 -10.62 -19.44
N ALA A 18 16.23 -10.73 -18.28
CA ALA A 18 15.84 -12.03 -17.70
C ALA A 18 14.85 -12.77 -18.61
N VAL A 19 13.86 -12.07 -19.16
CA VAL A 19 12.88 -12.64 -20.10
C VAL A 19 13.53 -13.04 -21.43
N ASP A 20 14.46 -12.23 -21.93
CA ASP A 20 15.12 -12.48 -23.22
C ASP A 20 16.13 -13.64 -23.16
N THR A 21 16.81 -13.80 -22.02
CA THR A 21 17.84 -14.82 -21.84
C THR A 21 17.33 -16.13 -21.27
N SER A 22 16.12 -16.16 -20.72
CA SER A 22 15.53 -17.37 -20.14
C SER A 22 15.09 -18.35 -21.22
N ALA A 23 15.68 -19.55 -21.20
CA ALA A 23 15.28 -20.67 -22.06
C ALA A 23 13.88 -21.23 -21.68
N ASP A 24 13.45 -21.00 -20.44
CA ASP A 24 12.15 -21.46 -19.90
C ASP A 24 10.98 -20.55 -20.31
N CYS A 25 11.26 -19.36 -20.80
CA CYS A 25 10.25 -18.40 -21.26
C CYS A 25 9.84 -18.68 -22.72
N THR A 26 9.13 -19.79 -22.96
CA THR A 26 8.70 -20.22 -24.30
C THR A 26 7.36 -19.65 -24.74
N GLY A 27 6.59 -19.06 -23.80
CA GLY A 27 5.29 -18.47 -24.06
C GLY A 27 5.31 -17.15 -24.85
N GLU A 28 4.14 -16.62 -25.19
CA GLU A 28 3.98 -15.32 -25.84
C GLU A 28 4.51 -14.21 -24.89
N ARG A 29 5.34 -13.33 -25.41
CA ARG A 29 5.93 -12.22 -24.67
C ARG A 29 5.15 -10.94 -24.95
N LEU A 30 4.42 -10.44 -23.96
CA LEU A 30 3.67 -9.19 -24.02
C LEU A 30 4.38 -8.12 -23.19
N ALA A 31 5.27 -7.39 -23.84
CA ALA A 31 5.94 -6.27 -23.23
C ALA A 31 5.03 -5.04 -23.15
N TRP A 32 5.06 -4.31 -22.04
CA TRP A 32 4.59 -2.94 -21.99
C TRP A 32 5.75 -1.97 -21.81
N SER A 33 5.61 -0.73 -22.29
CA SER A 33 6.66 0.29 -22.25
C SER A 33 6.10 1.69 -22.34
N THR A 34 6.75 2.64 -21.67
CA THR A 34 6.52 4.08 -21.83
C THR A 34 7.45 4.70 -22.87
N GLU A 35 8.53 4.02 -23.24
CA GLU A 35 9.58 4.53 -24.14
C GLU A 35 9.48 3.89 -25.54
N ASN A 36 9.20 2.60 -25.62
CA ASN A 36 9.22 1.84 -26.86
C ASN A 36 7.83 1.70 -27.50
N LYS A 37 7.57 2.46 -28.58
CA LYS A 37 6.31 2.42 -29.35
C LYS A 37 6.01 1.07 -30.01
N LYS A 38 6.98 0.16 -30.07
CA LYS A 38 6.79 -1.19 -30.64
C LYS A 38 6.39 -2.22 -29.60
N ALA A 39 6.34 -1.85 -28.33
CA ALA A 39 5.84 -2.72 -27.28
C ALA A 39 4.40 -3.14 -27.55
N ALA A 40 3.99 -4.32 -27.09
CA ALA A 40 2.63 -4.81 -27.23
C ALA A 40 1.62 -3.83 -26.63
N MET A 41 1.95 -3.25 -25.46
CA MET A 41 1.24 -2.17 -24.81
C MET A 41 2.16 -0.97 -24.72
N TYR A 42 1.95 0.04 -25.58
CA TYR A 42 2.68 1.31 -25.50
C TYR A 42 1.86 2.30 -24.67
N VAL A 43 2.43 2.77 -23.58
CA VAL A 43 1.83 3.80 -22.72
C VAL A 43 2.38 5.15 -23.15
N ALA A 44 1.55 5.93 -23.81
CA ALA A 44 1.93 7.23 -24.37
C ALA A 44 2.01 8.33 -23.30
N GLU A 45 1.15 8.24 -22.27
CA GLU A 45 1.07 9.24 -21.21
C GLU A 45 0.49 8.65 -19.92
N ILE A 46 1.01 9.11 -18.78
CA ILE A 46 0.50 8.87 -17.43
C ILE A 46 0.25 10.24 -16.81
N ALA A 47 -1.01 10.69 -16.79
CA ALA A 47 -1.41 11.98 -16.23
C ALA A 47 -2.04 11.77 -14.84
N LYS A 48 -1.39 12.32 -13.81
CA LYS A 48 -1.85 12.25 -12.42
C LYS A 48 -2.57 13.53 -12.01
N ASP A 49 -3.74 13.37 -11.40
CA ASP A 49 -4.52 14.40 -10.75
C ASP A 49 -4.42 14.26 -9.22
N GLU A 50 -5.20 15.05 -8.45
CA GLU A 50 -5.19 14.96 -6.98
C GLU A 50 -5.59 13.57 -6.46
N ASN A 51 -6.56 12.90 -7.10
CA ASN A 51 -7.15 11.65 -6.63
C ASN A 51 -7.26 10.56 -7.71
N SER A 52 -6.74 10.79 -8.90
CA SER A 52 -6.86 9.85 -10.02
C SER A 52 -5.65 9.89 -10.95
N THR A 53 -5.49 8.84 -11.72
CA THR A 53 -4.48 8.76 -12.78
C THR A 53 -5.15 8.34 -14.07
N THR A 54 -4.92 9.11 -15.15
CA THR A 54 -5.35 8.75 -16.50
C THR A 54 -4.18 8.23 -17.30
N ILE A 55 -4.35 7.06 -17.92
CA ILE A 55 -3.35 6.39 -18.74
C ILE A 55 -3.81 6.35 -20.17
N SER A 56 -3.03 6.94 -21.08
CA SER A 56 -3.22 6.91 -22.52
C SER A 56 -2.31 5.85 -23.14
N TYR A 57 -2.86 4.93 -23.92
CA TYR A 57 -2.12 3.80 -24.43
C TYR A 57 -2.57 3.38 -25.84
N SER A 58 -1.71 2.60 -26.52
CA SER A 58 -2.08 1.82 -27.72
C SER A 58 -1.66 0.35 -27.52
N TYR A 59 -2.46 -0.58 -28.05
CA TYR A 59 -2.20 -2.01 -27.97
C TYR A 59 -1.95 -2.59 -29.35
N LYS A 60 -0.80 -3.30 -29.51
CA LYS A 60 -0.35 -3.92 -30.77
C LYS A 60 -0.42 -2.97 -31.98
N GLY A 61 -0.08 -1.70 -31.77
CA GLY A 61 -0.08 -0.68 -32.82
C GLY A 61 -1.46 -0.20 -33.29
N GLY A 62 -2.52 -0.55 -32.54
CA GLY A 62 -3.88 -0.09 -32.80
C GLY A 62 -4.11 1.37 -32.38
N GLU A 63 -5.36 1.78 -32.35
CA GLU A 63 -5.78 3.13 -31.97
C GLU A 63 -5.36 3.48 -30.54
N GLN A 64 -5.20 4.78 -30.29
CA GLN A 64 -4.94 5.29 -28.97
C GLN A 64 -6.21 5.27 -28.14
N ASN A 65 -6.14 4.65 -26.97
CA ASN A 65 -7.22 4.54 -25.99
C ASN A 65 -6.76 5.12 -24.65
N LYS A 66 -7.71 5.31 -23.74
CA LYS A 66 -7.40 5.78 -22.38
C LYS A 66 -8.31 5.13 -21.35
N TYR A 67 -7.81 5.00 -20.14
CA TYR A 67 -8.61 4.70 -18.94
C TYR A 67 -8.16 5.55 -17.77
N THR A 68 -9.02 5.71 -16.78
CA THR A 68 -8.74 6.44 -15.55
C THR A 68 -8.95 5.49 -14.37
N LEU A 69 -8.02 5.52 -13.40
CA LEU A 69 -8.11 4.75 -12.15
C LEU A 69 -8.11 5.71 -10.96
N PRO A 70 -8.82 5.36 -9.86
CA PRO A 70 -8.94 6.21 -8.66
C PRO A 70 -7.72 6.04 -7.72
N PHE A 71 -6.50 5.98 -8.29
CA PHE A 71 -5.24 5.83 -7.57
C PHE A 71 -4.18 6.74 -8.16
N ILE A 72 -3.26 7.21 -7.31
CA ILE A 72 -2.16 8.11 -7.71
C ILE A 72 -0.76 7.51 -7.46
N ASP A 73 -0.67 6.39 -6.74
CA ASP A 73 0.58 5.72 -6.44
C ASP A 73 1.11 4.91 -7.64
N ASP A 74 2.45 4.87 -7.76
CA ASP A 74 3.10 4.26 -8.91
C ASP A 74 2.88 2.75 -8.99
N ALA A 75 2.72 2.06 -7.86
CA ALA A 75 2.48 0.62 -7.84
C ALA A 75 1.10 0.27 -8.41
N SER A 76 0.05 1.01 -8.02
CA SER A 76 -1.30 0.85 -8.59
C SER A 76 -1.33 1.18 -10.08
N VAL A 77 -0.59 2.20 -10.51
CA VAL A 77 -0.44 2.56 -11.93
C VAL A 77 0.19 1.41 -12.72
N VAL A 78 1.33 0.89 -12.27
CA VAL A 78 2.00 -0.25 -12.93
C VAL A 78 1.12 -1.49 -12.96
N ASN A 79 0.48 -1.82 -11.84
CA ASN A 79 -0.44 -2.95 -11.77
C ASN A 79 -1.61 -2.80 -12.76
N SER A 80 -2.17 -1.59 -12.90
CA SER A 80 -3.25 -1.34 -13.85
C SER A 80 -2.82 -1.52 -15.31
N ILE A 81 -1.58 -1.13 -15.66
CA ILE A 81 -1.03 -1.35 -17.00
C ILE A 81 -0.91 -2.85 -17.29
N ILE A 82 -0.40 -3.62 -16.33
CA ILE A 82 -0.29 -5.08 -16.44
C ILE A 82 -1.68 -5.70 -16.61
N CYS A 83 -2.64 -5.33 -15.75
CA CYS A 83 -4.01 -5.82 -15.83
C CYS A 83 -4.69 -5.46 -17.16
N ALA A 84 -4.55 -4.23 -17.64
CA ALA A 84 -5.09 -3.80 -18.94
C ALA A 84 -4.47 -4.59 -20.10
N THR A 85 -3.15 -4.84 -20.06
CA THR A 85 -2.45 -5.65 -21.07
C THR A 85 -3.00 -7.07 -21.11
N ILE A 86 -3.23 -7.69 -19.95
CA ILE A 86 -3.82 -9.03 -19.85
C ILE A 86 -5.26 -9.02 -20.33
N ALA A 87 -6.07 -8.04 -19.92
CA ALA A 87 -7.46 -7.92 -20.31
C ALA A 87 -7.62 -7.79 -21.84
N LEU A 88 -6.79 -6.96 -22.50
CA LEU A 88 -6.74 -6.84 -23.95
C LEU A 88 -6.34 -8.15 -24.63
N LYS A 89 -5.38 -8.88 -24.06
CA LYS A 89 -5.00 -10.22 -24.55
C LYS A 89 -6.15 -11.21 -24.47
N LEU A 90 -6.96 -11.12 -23.42
CA LEU A 90 -8.15 -11.97 -23.23
C LEU A 90 -9.36 -11.53 -24.06
N GLY A 91 -9.26 -10.43 -24.81
CA GLY A 91 -10.27 -9.97 -25.74
C GLY A 91 -11.26 -8.95 -25.20
N LEU A 92 -11.02 -8.39 -24.02
CA LEU A 92 -11.83 -7.27 -23.53
C LEU A 92 -11.60 -6.03 -24.40
N SER A 93 -12.67 -5.28 -24.63
CA SER A 93 -12.61 -4.01 -25.35
C SER A 93 -12.00 -2.90 -24.49
N ALA A 94 -11.49 -1.85 -25.13
CA ALA A 94 -10.99 -0.67 -24.43
C ALA A 94 -12.06 0.01 -23.56
N ALA A 95 -13.34 -0.05 -23.96
CA ALA A 95 -14.47 0.51 -23.21
C ALA A 95 -14.71 -0.28 -21.90
N GLU A 96 -14.74 -1.62 -21.97
CA GLU A 96 -14.90 -2.48 -20.79
C GLU A 96 -13.73 -2.29 -19.79
N ILE A 97 -12.50 -2.16 -20.30
CA ILE A 97 -11.33 -1.87 -19.47
C ILE A 97 -11.47 -0.51 -18.80
N ALA A 98 -11.87 0.53 -19.53
CA ALA A 98 -12.02 1.87 -18.97
C ALA A 98 -13.10 1.92 -17.88
N GLU A 99 -14.20 1.20 -18.06
CA GLU A 99 -15.27 1.09 -17.06
C GLU A 99 -14.80 0.32 -15.82
N GLY A 100 -14.18 -0.83 -16.01
CA GLY A 100 -13.62 -1.63 -14.90
C GLY A 100 -12.56 -0.91 -14.09
N MET A 101 -11.63 -0.19 -14.77
CA MET A 101 -10.58 0.56 -14.09
C MET A 101 -11.14 1.72 -13.25
N LYS A 102 -12.18 2.38 -13.74
CA LYS A 102 -12.88 3.46 -13.02
C LYS A 102 -13.61 2.95 -11.77
N ALA A 103 -14.10 1.72 -11.82
CA ALA A 103 -14.84 1.08 -10.72
C ALA A 103 -13.94 0.43 -9.66
N LEU A 104 -12.61 0.49 -9.80
CA LEU A 104 -11.69 -0.05 -8.80
C LEU A 104 -11.82 0.70 -7.49
N GLU A 105 -11.84 -0.05 -6.40
CA GLU A 105 -11.81 0.49 -5.05
C GLU A 105 -10.44 0.25 -4.40
N PRO A 106 -9.98 1.15 -3.50
CA PRO A 106 -8.78 0.91 -2.73
C PRO A 106 -8.89 -0.40 -1.95
N VAL A 107 -7.87 -1.24 -2.06
CA VAL A 107 -7.80 -2.44 -1.21
C VAL A 107 -7.54 -1.97 0.21
N ALA A 108 -8.41 -2.36 1.13
CA ALA A 108 -8.23 -2.09 2.56
C ALA A 108 -6.79 -2.44 3.01
N MET A 109 -6.21 -1.65 3.93
CA MET A 109 -4.83 -1.80 4.44
C MET A 109 -3.70 -1.54 3.41
N ARG A 110 -3.98 -0.85 2.28
CA ARG A 110 -2.94 -0.43 1.32
C ARG A 110 -3.02 1.09 1.10
N LEU A 111 -2.15 1.84 1.79
CA LEU A 111 -2.07 3.32 1.78
C LEU A 111 -3.44 4.01 1.97
N GLU A 112 -4.33 3.35 2.71
CA GLU A 112 -5.66 3.88 3.01
C GLU A 112 -5.54 5.03 4.01
N VAL A 113 -6.16 6.17 3.70
CA VAL A 113 -6.16 7.36 4.58
C VAL A 113 -7.47 7.43 5.34
N LYS A 114 -7.38 7.51 6.66
CA LYS A 114 -8.55 7.63 7.56
C LYS A 114 -8.36 8.77 8.55
N GLU A 115 -9.43 9.46 8.86
CA GLU A 115 -9.49 10.36 10.00
C GLU A 115 -9.47 9.56 11.30
N GLY A 116 -8.53 9.89 12.17
CA GLY A 116 -8.36 9.26 13.46
C GLY A 116 -8.92 10.09 14.60
N ASN A 117 -9.07 9.46 15.76
CA ASN A 117 -9.43 10.12 17.00
C ASN A 117 -8.35 11.14 17.41
N HIS A 118 -8.72 12.11 18.24
CA HIS A 118 -7.82 13.12 18.82
C HIS A 118 -6.97 13.89 17.79
N GLY A 119 -7.53 14.20 16.62
CA GLY A 119 -6.83 14.95 15.57
C GLY A 119 -5.77 14.16 14.81
N CYS A 120 -5.71 12.84 14.96
CA CYS A 120 -4.79 12.01 14.21
C CYS A 120 -5.28 11.80 12.77
N THR A 121 -4.34 11.62 11.84
CA THR A 121 -4.61 11.09 10.50
C THR A 121 -3.86 9.78 10.36
N LEU A 122 -4.57 8.73 9.99
CA LEU A 122 -4.02 7.39 9.83
C LEU A 122 -3.76 7.09 8.35
N LEU A 123 -2.56 6.61 8.07
CA LEU A 123 -2.19 6.03 6.79
C LEU A 123 -2.02 4.53 7.01
N ASN A 124 -3.02 3.75 6.60
CA ASN A 124 -2.99 2.31 6.81
C ASN A 124 -2.41 1.58 5.60
N ASP A 125 -1.22 1.02 5.79
CA ASP A 125 -0.51 0.18 4.81
C ASP A 125 -0.03 -1.13 5.47
N SER A 126 -0.90 -1.77 6.23
CA SER A 126 -0.59 -2.91 7.10
C SER A 126 -0.87 -4.28 6.47
N TYR A 127 -0.61 -4.43 5.17
CA TYR A 127 -0.75 -5.71 4.49
C TYR A 127 0.60 -6.43 4.28
N ASN A 128 1.61 -5.71 3.80
CA ASN A 128 2.99 -6.19 3.62
C ASN A 128 3.96 -5.30 4.38
N SER A 129 5.07 -5.89 4.84
CA SER A 129 6.13 -5.17 5.53
C SER A 129 7.48 -5.54 4.92
N ASP A 130 7.96 -4.71 3.97
CA ASP A 130 9.28 -4.76 3.35
C ASP A 130 9.84 -3.33 3.18
N ILE A 131 11.16 -3.21 2.99
CA ILE A 131 11.85 -1.89 2.94
C ILE A 131 11.35 -1.04 1.78
N ASN A 132 11.17 -1.61 0.59
CA ASN A 132 10.78 -0.84 -0.59
C ASN A 132 9.37 -0.28 -0.41
N SER A 133 8.43 -1.11 0.05
CA SER A 133 7.07 -0.65 0.32
C SER A 133 7.02 0.33 1.50
N LEU A 134 7.92 0.24 2.47
CA LEU A 134 8.05 1.21 3.55
C LEU A 134 8.49 2.58 3.00
N ASP A 135 9.49 2.63 2.09
CA ASP A 135 9.93 3.90 1.49
C ASP A 135 8.80 4.58 0.69
N ILE A 136 8.04 3.80 -0.07
CA ILE A 136 6.88 4.29 -0.83
C ILE A 136 5.82 4.87 0.13
N ALA A 137 5.51 4.17 1.22
CA ALA A 137 4.50 4.62 2.18
C ALA A 137 4.94 5.90 2.93
N LEU A 138 6.22 6.00 3.30
CA LEU A 138 6.79 7.18 3.92
C LEU A 138 6.84 8.38 2.95
N ASP A 139 7.16 8.14 1.68
CA ASP A 139 7.12 9.17 0.64
C ASP A 139 5.69 9.68 0.41
N PHE A 140 4.72 8.79 0.35
CA PHE A 140 3.31 9.13 0.27
C PHE A 140 2.87 10.01 1.45
N MET A 141 3.24 9.63 2.69
CA MET A 141 2.98 10.45 3.88
C MET A 141 3.55 11.87 3.74
N ASN A 142 4.74 12.02 3.14
CA ASN A 142 5.41 13.30 3.02
C ASN A 142 4.82 14.22 1.94
N ARG A 143 4.24 13.67 0.88
CA ARG A 143 3.67 14.44 -0.24
C ARG A 143 2.32 15.07 0.08
N ARG A 144 1.64 14.60 1.11
CA ARG A 144 0.31 15.11 1.46
C ARG A 144 0.36 16.52 2.07
N PRO A 145 -0.38 17.49 1.51
CA PRO A 145 -0.34 18.89 1.95
C PRO A 145 -0.95 19.11 3.35
N ASP A 146 -1.93 18.31 3.74
CA ASP A 146 -2.61 18.34 5.04
C ASP A 146 -1.71 17.88 6.21
N HIS A 147 -0.52 17.38 5.90
CA HIS A 147 0.43 16.88 6.91
C HIS A 147 1.56 17.86 7.24
N LYS A 148 1.60 19.04 6.61
CA LYS A 148 2.66 20.03 6.85
C LYS A 148 2.69 20.49 8.31
N GLY A 149 3.85 20.33 8.95
CA GLY A 149 4.08 20.79 10.33
C GLY A 149 3.57 19.85 11.42
N ARG A 150 2.87 18.77 11.09
CA ARG A 150 2.40 17.76 12.07
C ARG A 150 3.50 16.74 12.38
N ARG A 151 3.42 16.18 13.58
CA ARG A 151 4.32 15.09 14.00
C ARG A 151 4.06 13.84 13.15
N ARG A 152 5.14 13.17 12.78
CA ARG A 152 5.07 11.92 11.99
C ARG A 152 5.47 10.75 12.86
N THR A 153 4.53 9.83 12.99
CA THR A 153 4.70 8.59 13.76
C THR A 153 4.65 7.40 12.82
N LEU A 154 5.63 6.53 12.93
CA LEU A 154 5.65 5.24 12.25
C LEU A 154 5.36 4.14 13.26
N ILE A 155 4.32 3.34 13.02
CA ILE A 155 4.04 2.10 13.73
C ILE A 155 4.37 0.95 12.77
N LEU A 156 5.39 0.16 13.10
CA LEU A 156 5.96 -0.86 12.22
C LEU A 156 5.97 -2.22 12.90
N SER A 157 5.52 -3.27 12.20
CA SER A 157 5.69 -4.64 12.66
C SER A 157 7.06 -5.22 12.28
N ASP A 158 7.36 -6.43 12.74
CA ASP A 158 8.48 -7.20 12.21
C ASP A 158 8.40 -7.30 10.68
N MET A 159 9.58 -7.27 10.06
CA MET A 159 9.76 -7.48 8.63
C MET A 159 10.28 -8.89 8.37
N PHE A 160 9.60 -9.61 7.48
CA PHE A 160 9.96 -10.97 7.09
C PHE A 160 10.54 -11.01 5.68
N GLN A 161 11.34 -12.05 5.42
CA GLN A 161 11.86 -12.36 4.08
C GLN A 161 12.65 -11.22 3.41
N SER A 162 13.33 -10.38 4.19
CA SER A 162 14.15 -9.29 3.67
C SER A 162 15.43 -9.76 2.96
N GLY A 163 15.87 -10.98 3.22
CA GLY A 163 17.19 -11.48 2.79
C GLY A 163 18.38 -10.79 3.48
N MET A 164 18.13 -9.92 4.47
CA MET A 164 19.14 -9.16 5.21
C MET A 164 19.31 -9.71 6.62
N GLU A 165 20.51 -9.52 7.18
CA GLU A 165 20.73 -9.72 8.61
C GLU A 165 19.89 -8.73 9.44
N PRO A 166 19.27 -9.16 10.56
CA PRO A 166 18.33 -8.34 11.33
C PRO A 166 18.90 -6.96 11.75
N ASN A 167 20.13 -6.91 12.23
CA ASN A 167 20.79 -5.66 12.62
C ASN A 167 20.92 -4.68 11.44
N ALA A 168 21.28 -5.18 10.26
CA ALA A 168 21.42 -4.37 9.05
C ALA A 168 20.04 -3.88 8.57
N LEU A 169 19.04 -4.74 8.59
CA LEU A 169 17.67 -4.44 8.23
C LEU A 169 17.10 -3.30 9.09
N TYR A 170 17.12 -3.45 10.41
CA TYR A 170 16.51 -2.45 11.30
C TYR A 170 17.31 -1.15 11.40
N LYS A 171 18.64 -1.21 11.13
CA LYS A 171 19.43 0.01 10.92
C LYS A 171 18.96 0.76 9.69
N GLU A 172 18.77 0.09 8.55
CA GLU A 172 18.29 0.70 7.31
C GLU A 172 16.86 1.25 7.48
N VAL A 173 15.97 0.52 8.14
CA VAL A 173 14.63 0.99 8.53
C VAL A 173 14.70 2.29 9.33
N GLY A 174 15.54 2.35 10.36
CA GLY A 174 15.72 3.53 11.19
C GLY A 174 16.27 4.72 10.42
N ASP A 175 17.28 4.50 9.57
CA ASP A 175 17.87 5.53 8.72
C ASP A 175 16.86 6.08 7.71
N LEU A 176 16.06 5.20 7.07
CA LEU A 176 15.00 5.55 6.15
C LEU A 176 13.90 6.38 6.84
N ALA A 177 13.38 5.90 7.96
CA ALA A 177 12.34 6.58 8.73
C ALA A 177 12.81 7.98 9.15
N ARG A 178 14.05 8.11 9.66
CA ARG A 178 14.65 9.39 10.03
C ARG A 178 14.80 10.32 8.83
N LYS A 179 15.30 9.83 7.69
CA LYS A 179 15.44 10.60 6.43
C LYS A 179 14.10 11.13 5.95
N ARG A 180 13.02 10.37 6.14
CA ARG A 180 11.65 10.75 5.79
C ARG A 180 10.94 11.58 6.87
N GLY A 181 11.66 11.96 7.94
CA GLY A 181 11.19 12.89 8.95
C GLY A 181 10.23 12.29 9.99
N VAL A 182 10.30 10.99 10.20
CA VAL A 182 9.64 10.32 11.34
C VAL A 182 10.31 10.77 12.64
N VAL A 183 9.51 11.24 13.59
CA VAL A 183 10.00 11.74 14.90
C VAL A 183 9.62 10.81 16.05
N LYS A 184 8.61 9.96 15.88
CA LYS A 184 8.21 8.92 16.81
C LYS A 184 8.15 7.57 16.09
N PHE A 185 8.79 6.57 16.67
CA PHE A 185 8.84 5.21 16.14
C PHE A 185 8.25 4.22 17.14
N ILE A 186 7.34 3.38 16.70
CA ILE A 186 6.72 2.34 17.51
C ILE A 186 6.92 1.01 16.77
N GLY A 187 7.75 0.14 17.35
CA GLY A 187 8.01 -1.20 16.83
C GLY A 187 7.15 -2.23 17.52
N ILE A 188 6.53 -3.13 16.77
CA ILE A 188 5.68 -4.20 17.30
C ILE A 188 6.16 -5.55 16.78
N GLY A 189 6.63 -6.39 17.67
CA GLY A 189 7.12 -7.72 17.39
C GLY A 189 8.46 -8.03 18.03
N PRO A 190 8.80 -9.31 18.19
CA PRO A 190 10.02 -9.72 18.88
C PRO A 190 11.30 -9.31 18.13
N ALA A 191 11.34 -9.46 16.80
CA ALA A 191 12.55 -9.17 16.04
C ALA A 191 12.88 -7.66 16.02
N ILE A 192 11.88 -6.79 15.83
CA ILE A 192 12.09 -5.34 15.85
C ILE A 192 12.43 -4.84 17.26
N MET A 193 11.90 -5.49 18.30
CA MET A 193 12.19 -5.18 19.69
C MET A 193 13.63 -5.56 20.05
N GLU A 194 14.10 -6.76 19.67
CA GLU A 194 15.49 -7.19 19.88
C GLU A 194 16.51 -6.28 19.19
N ASN A 195 16.16 -5.71 18.05
CA ASN A 195 17.03 -4.85 17.25
C ASN A 195 16.73 -3.36 17.41
N GLY A 196 15.95 -2.97 18.41
CA GLY A 196 15.50 -1.61 18.65
C GLY A 196 16.63 -0.58 18.84
N ASP A 197 17.83 -1.02 19.27
CA ASP A 197 19.00 -0.16 19.42
C ASP A 197 19.56 0.32 18.07
N MET A 198 19.28 -0.41 16.98
CA MET A 198 19.68 -0.01 15.63
C MET A 198 18.88 1.18 15.11
N ILE A 199 17.70 1.43 15.67
CA ILE A 199 16.80 2.50 15.24
C ILE A 199 17.17 3.79 15.96
N GLN A 200 17.75 4.74 15.23
CA GLN A 200 18.25 6.02 15.74
C GLN A 200 17.21 7.13 15.58
N ILE A 201 16.07 7.00 16.30
CA ILE A 201 15.01 8.01 16.42
C ILE A 201 14.86 8.33 17.91
N SER A 202 14.74 9.61 18.25
CA SER A 202 14.78 10.11 19.64
C SER A 202 13.61 9.61 20.49
N GLU A 203 12.42 9.50 19.91
CA GLU A 203 11.23 8.98 20.56
C GLU A 203 10.89 7.62 19.97
N LYS A 204 11.25 6.54 20.67
CA LYS A 204 11.01 5.17 20.19
C LYS A 204 10.49 4.29 21.32
N TYR A 205 9.57 3.42 20.93
CA TYR A 205 8.92 2.45 21.84
C TYR A 205 8.83 1.10 21.14
N PHE A 206 8.92 0.02 21.92
CA PHE A 206 8.85 -1.34 21.39
C PHE A 206 7.89 -2.16 22.24
N PHE A 207 7.12 -3.00 21.58
CA PHE A 207 6.12 -3.88 22.17
C PHE A 207 6.21 -5.27 21.54
N GLU A 208 5.98 -6.30 22.32
CA GLU A 208 6.03 -7.67 21.83
C GLU A 208 4.82 -7.98 20.93
N SER A 209 3.67 -7.35 21.22
CA SER A 209 2.41 -7.58 20.50
C SER A 209 1.57 -6.31 20.33
N VAL A 210 0.59 -6.38 19.42
CA VAL A 210 -0.43 -5.34 19.26
C VAL A 210 -1.25 -5.18 20.54
N GLU A 211 -1.57 -6.29 21.23
CA GLU A 211 -2.33 -6.26 22.47
C GLU A 211 -1.59 -5.46 23.57
N GLU A 212 -0.31 -5.68 23.73
CA GLU A 212 0.52 -4.90 24.67
C GLU A 212 0.52 -3.41 24.30
N PHE A 213 0.67 -3.11 23.01
CA PHE A 213 0.70 -1.72 22.54
C PHE A 213 -0.62 -1.00 22.80
N ILE A 214 -1.78 -1.57 22.45
CA ILE A 214 -3.08 -0.91 22.61
C ILE A 214 -3.44 -0.64 24.08
N HIS A 215 -2.91 -1.42 25.03
CA HIS A 215 -3.09 -1.20 26.47
C HIS A 215 -2.04 -0.27 27.08
N SER A 216 -1.07 0.19 26.30
CA SER A 216 0.03 1.05 26.78
C SER A 216 -0.38 2.51 26.92
N LYS A 217 0.34 3.25 27.76
CA LYS A 217 0.23 4.71 27.84
C LYS A 217 0.63 5.40 26.54
N VAL A 218 1.50 4.78 25.74
CA VAL A 218 1.96 5.30 24.44
C VAL A 218 0.80 5.36 23.45
N PHE A 219 0.00 4.31 23.35
CA PHE A 219 -1.21 4.28 22.52
C PHE A 219 -2.19 5.40 22.91
N HIS A 220 -2.50 5.53 24.18
CA HIS A 220 -3.44 6.54 24.70
C HIS A 220 -2.91 7.98 24.63
N SER A 221 -1.61 8.17 24.36
CA SER A 221 -0.99 9.51 24.18
C SER A 221 -1.01 10.00 22.74
N LEU A 222 -1.41 9.18 21.77
CA LEU A 222 -1.45 9.55 20.35
C LEU A 222 -2.48 10.66 20.11
N ARG A 223 -2.01 11.82 19.65
CA ARG A 223 -2.86 12.99 19.32
C ARG A 223 -2.16 13.96 18.39
N ASP A 224 -2.91 14.59 17.49
CA ASP A 224 -2.45 15.61 16.55
C ASP A 224 -1.24 15.14 15.68
N GLU A 225 -1.21 13.84 15.36
CA GLU A 225 -0.12 13.19 14.64
C GLU A 225 -0.61 12.63 13.30
N VAL A 226 0.33 12.53 12.36
CA VAL A 226 0.15 11.69 11.17
C VAL A 226 0.82 10.36 11.46
N ILE A 227 0.02 9.29 11.43
CA ILE A 227 0.44 7.96 11.84
C ILE A 227 0.45 7.04 10.62
N LEU A 228 1.61 6.54 10.24
CA LEU A 228 1.73 5.46 9.26
C LEU A 228 1.73 4.13 9.99
N LEU A 229 0.73 3.30 9.68
CA LEU A 229 0.64 1.91 10.11
C LEU A 229 1.22 1.03 9.00
N LYS A 230 2.36 0.41 9.25
CA LYS A 230 3.04 -0.47 8.30
C LYS A 230 3.33 -1.80 8.97
N GLY A 231 2.64 -2.86 8.57
CA GLY A 231 2.78 -4.15 9.22
C GLY A 231 2.47 -5.32 8.30
N ALA A 232 3.01 -6.49 8.64
CA ALA A 232 2.61 -7.73 8.00
C ALA A 232 1.22 -8.15 8.54
N ARG A 233 0.39 -8.70 7.67
CA ARG A 233 -1.01 -9.09 7.96
C ARG A 233 -1.17 -9.90 9.25
N GLN A 234 -0.21 -10.76 9.56
CA GLN A 234 -0.25 -11.62 10.75
C GLN A 234 -0.18 -10.88 12.08
N PHE A 235 0.23 -9.61 12.10
CA PHE A 235 0.26 -8.78 13.32
C PHE A 235 -1.08 -8.17 13.70
N GLY A 236 -2.11 -8.25 12.83
CA GLY A 236 -3.45 -7.79 13.16
C GLY A 236 -3.54 -6.27 13.42
N PHE A 237 -2.86 -5.45 12.61
CA PHE A 237 -2.87 -3.98 12.72
C PHE A 237 -4.24 -3.34 12.44
N ASP A 238 -5.18 -4.11 11.90
CA ASP A 238 -6.59 -3.77 11.82
C ASP A 238 -7.17 -3.38 13.18
N GLN A 239 -6.81 -4.08 14.27
CA GLN A 239 -7.21 -3.74 15.63
C GLN A 239 -6.76 -2.33 16.03
N ILE A 240 -5.52 -1.94 15.69
CA ILE A 240 -5.01 -0.58 15.94
C ILE A 240 -5.84 0.44 15.16
N THR A 241 -6.10 0.14 13.87
CA THR A 241 -6.88 1.00 12.99
C THR A 241 -8.30 1.20 13.53
N GLU A 242 -8.99 0.13 13.91
CA GLU A 242 -10.36 0.18 14.46
C GLU A 242 -10.47 1.03 15.72
N LEU A 243 -9.46 0.97 16.60
CA LEU A 243 -9.44 1.75 17.85
C LEU A 243 -9.07 3.22 17.64
N LEU A 244 -8.25 3.53 16.63
CA LEU A 244 -7.80 4.89 16.34
C LEU A 244 -8.72 5.65 15.37
N VAL A 245 -9.52 4.95 14.56
CA VAL A 245 -10.43 5.62 13.61
C VAL A 245 -11.60 6.26 14.34
N HIS A 246 -11.95 7.47 13.96
CA HIS A 246 -13.16 8.13 14.43
C HIS A 246 -14.37 7.44 13.81
N LYS A 247 -15.18 6.78 14.64
CA LYS A 247 -16.46 6.22 14.20
C LYS A 247 -17.47 7.35 14.00
N VAL A 248 -17.70 7.72 12.75
CA VAL A 248 -18.62 8.82 12.38
C VAL A 248 -20.09 8.45 12.68
N HIS A 249 -20.41 7.17 12.70
CA HIS A 249 -21.75 6.64 13.07
C HIS A 249 -21.61 5.30 13.79
N GLU A 250 -21.97 5.26 15.07
CA GLU A 250 -22.35 4.00 15.73
C GLU A 250 -23.86 3.83 15.54
N THR A 251 -24.26 2.89 14.69
CA THR A 251 -25.64 2.41 14.68
C THR A 251 -25.75 1.35 15.77
N ILE A 252 -26.32 1.70 16.92
CA ILE A 252 -26.61 0.75 17.99
C ILE A 252 -28.02 0.20 17.74
N LEU A 253 -28.12 -1.10 17.49
CA LEU A 253 -29.39 -1.81 17.47
C LEU A 253 -29.66 -2.31 18.89
N GLU A 254 -30.52 -1.61 19.63
CA GLU A 254 -31.03 -2.08 20.92
C GLU A 254 -32.28 -2.93 20.69
N VAL A 255 -32.26 -4.19 21.11
CA VAL A 255 -33.38 -5.08 21.07
C VAL A 255 -33.84 -5.32 22.49
N ASN A 256 -35.05 -4.77 22.86
CA ASN A 256 -35.66 -5.03 24.13
C ASN A 256 -36.42 -6.36 24.06
N LEU A 257 -35.82 -7.42 24.59
CA LEU A 257 -36.43 -8.76 24.59
C LEU A 257 -37.75 -8.85 25.38
N ASN A 258 -37.92 -8.04 26.44
CA ASN A 258 -39.16 -8.02 27.19
C ASN A 258 -40.28 -7.41 26.37
N ALA A 259 -40.02 -6.36 25.61
CA ALA A 259 -41.01 -5.78 24.71
C ALA A 259 -41.45 -6.75 23.59
N ILE A 260 -40.55 -7.62 23.14
CA ILE A 260 -40.89 -8.67 22.16
C ILE A 260 -41.83 -9.70 22.79
N VAL A 261 -41.57 -10.11 24.03
CA VAL A 261 -42.44 -11.07 24.76
C VAL A 261 -43.79 -10.45 25.02
N ASP A 262 -43.87 -9.18 25.46
CA ASP A 262 -45.14 -8.47 25.74
C ASP A 262 -46.00 -8.29 24.46
N ASN A 263 -45.38 -8.19 23.30
CA ASN A 263 -46.05 -8.11 21.99
C ASN A 263 -46.55 -9.47 21.45
N LEU A 264 -46.10 -10.58 22.03
CA LEU A 264 -46.47 -11.94 21.66
C LEU A 264 -47.62 -12.49 22.52
N ASN A 265 -47.99 -11.83 23.62
CA ASN A 265 -49.11 -12.14 24.51
C ASN A 265 -50.31 -11.22 24.22
#